data_047c02e04bb2ff37312944436ea61490
#
_entry.id   047c02e04bb2ff37312944436ea61490
#
_cell.length_a   1.000
_cell.length_b   1.000
_cell.length_c   1.000
_cell.angle_alpha   90.00
_cell.angle_beta   90.00
_cell.angle_gamma   90.00
#
_symmetry.space_group_name_H-M   'P 1'
#
loop_
_entity.id
_entity.type
_entity.pdbx_description
1 polymer ?
#
loop_
_entity_poly.entity_id
_entity_poly.type
_entity_poly.pdbx_seq_one_letter_code
_entity_poly.pdbx_strand_id
1 'polypeptide(L)'
;MKARHLILTLCLFCTGLGFAQNKLFEKYADMDNVTSVYISKAMFQMIPTVQNVGVNLMNMKGKIESLQLVTTERKDQITQMKKDFSQLVTTRHEELMRVKDGNTRVNFYSDIKGDKINELIMLVEAEDNYTAILLTGNFTLKDIQDIAEQY
;
A
#
# COMPACT_ATOMS: atom_id res chain seq x y z
N MET A 1 -20.86 32.92 -19.03
CA MET A 1 -19.54 33.14 -18.40
C MET A 1 -19.42 32.52 -17.00
N LYS A 2 -20.43 32.51 -16.17
CA LYS A 2 -20.33 31.92 -14.80
C LYS A 2 -20.19 30.37 -14.76
N ALA A 3 -20.73 29.65 -15.75
CA ALA A 3 -20.63 28.18 -15.82
C ALA A 3 -19.22 27.67 -16.20
N ARG A 4 -18.47 28.43 -17.00
CA ARG A 4 -17.09 28.06 -17.41
C ARG A 4 -16.11 28.09 -16.24
N HIS A 5 -16.28 29.02 -15.30
CA HIS A 5 -15.43 29.14 -14.12
C HIS A 5 -15.78 28.08 -13.07
N LEU A 6 -17.04 27.66 -12.99
CA LEU A 6 -17.48 26.59 -12.09
C LEU A 6 -16.93 25.23 -12.51
N ILE A 7 -16.86 24.94 -13.82
CA ILE A 7 -16.29 23.68 -14.34
C ILE A 7 -14.77 23.66 -14.14
N LEU A 8 -14.08 24.79 -14.30
CA LEU A 8 -12.64 24.89 -14.07
C LEU A 8 -12.28 24.67 -12.61
N THR A 9 -13.11 25.16 -11.67
CA THR A 9 -12.91 24.98 -10.23
C THR A 9 -13.18 23.53 -9.79
N LEU A 10 -14.11 22.83 -10.44
CA LEU A 10 -14.43 21.44 -10.12
C LEU A 10 -13.33 20.46 -10.55
N CYS A 11 -12.63 20.76 -11.67
CA CYS A 11 -11.51 19.94 -12.16
C CYS A 11 -10.24 20.01 -11.27
N LEU A 12 -10.08 21.06 -10.47
CA LEU A 12 -8.92 21.20 -9.58
C LEU A 12 -9.00 20.32 -8.30
N PHE A 13 -10.18 19.81 -7.96
CA PHE A 13 -10.37 18.98 -6.76
C PHE A 13 -10.08 17.49 -6.95
N CYS A 14 -9.90 17.01 -8.18
CA CYS A 14 -9.75 15.57 -8.45
C CYS A 14 -8.30 15.04 -8.44
N THR A 15 -7.28 15.88 -8.25
CA THR A 15 -5.87 15.47 -8.37
C THR A 15 -5.16 15.19 -7.03
N GLY A 16 -5.86 15.27 -5.89
CA GLY A 16 -5.24 15.30 -4.57
C GLY A 16 -5.02 13.94 -3.88
N LEU A 17 -5.67 12.87 -4.31
CA LEU A 17 -5.75 11.65 -3.48
C LEU A 17 -4.54 10.70 -3.63
N GLY A 18 -3.87 10.67 -4.77
CA GLY A 18 -2.66 9.87 -4.96
C GLY A 18 -1.43 10.41 -4.23
N PHE A 19 -1.38 11.71 -4.02
CA PHE A 19 -0.26 12.36 -3.32
C PHE A 19 -0.30 12.18 -1.79
N ALA A 20 -1.47 11.94 -1.20
CA ALA A 20 -1.58 11.79 0.25
C ALA A 20 -0.97 10.47 0.76
N GLN A 21 -1.05 9.42 -0.03
CA GLN A 21 -0.49 8.11 0.33
C GLN A 21 1.03 8.14 0.35
N ASN A 22 1.66 8.64 -0.72
CA ASN A 22 3.11 8.77 -0.79
C ASN A 22 3.65 9.64 0.35
N LYS A 23 2.99 10.75 0.66
CA LYS A 23 3.38 11.63 1.78
C LYS A 23 3.33 10.95 3.14
N LEU A 24 2.38 10.02 3.36
CA LEU A 24 2.32 9.30 4.63
C LEU A 24 3.48 8.31 4.75
N PHE A 25 3.80 7.57 3.70
CA PHE A 25 4.96 6.69 3.67
C PHE A 25 6.28 7.47 3.84
N GLU A 26 6.43 8.61 3.16
CA GLU A 26 7.58 9.50 3.32
C GLU A 26 7.72 10.00 4.77
N LYS A 27 6.61 10.45 5.38
CA LYS A 27 6.59 10.88 6.79
C LYS A 27 7.16 9.82 7.72
N TYR A 28 6.75 8.56 7.55
CA TYR A 28 7.23 7.48 8.40
C TYR A 28 8.64 7.01 8.02
N ALA A 29 9.01 7.09 6.75
CA ALA A 29 10.36 6.75 6.30
C ALA A 29 11.45 7.63 6.92
N ASP A 30 11.11 8.87 7.25
CA ASP A 30 12.02 9.84 7.88
C ASP A 30 12.03 9.76 9.43
N MET A 31 11.20 8.90 10.03
CA MET A 31 11.11 8.79 11.49
C MET A 31 12.17 7.84 12.05
N ASP A 32 12.74 8.22 13.20
CA ASP A 32 13.61 7.35 13.96
C ASP A 32 12.85 6.07 14.41
N ASN A 33 13.55 4.93 14.39
CA ASN A 33 13.02 3.61 14.76
C ASN A 33 11.89 3.09 13.85
N VAL A 34 11.78 3.63 12.66
CA VAL A 34 10.97 3.08 11.57
C VAL A 34 11.91 2.54 10.50
N THR A 35 11.75 1.30 10.13
CA THR A 35 12.42 0.74 8.96
C THR A 35 11.57 1.03 7.74
N SER A 36 12.16 1.61 6.71
CA SER A 36 11.49 1.88 5.44
C SER A 36 12.21 1.22 4.27
N VAL A 37 11.43 0.74 3.31
CA VAL A 37 11.92 0.17 2.05
C VAL A 37 11.15 0.82 0.90
N TYR A 38 11.86 1.28 -0.10
CA TYR A 38 11.29 1.72 -1.37
C TYR A 38 11.95 0.96 -2.51
N ILE A 39 11.17 0.33 -3.35
CA ILE A 39 11.63 -0.40 -4.54
C ILE A 39 10.91 0.16 -5.75
N SER A 40 11.67 0.71 -6.70
CA SER A 40 11.13 1.21 -7.97
C SER A 40 10.96 0.09 -9.00
N LYS A 41 10.20 0.37 -10.05
CA LYS A 41 10.03 -0.52 -11.21
C LYS A 41 11.36 -1.00 -11.79
N ALA A 42 12.30 -0.08 -11.98
CA ALA A 42 13.62 -0.41 -12.51
C ALA A 42 14.36 -1.40 -11.62
N MET A 43 14.28 -1.21 -10.30
CA MET A 43 14.92 -2.10 -9.35
C MET A 43 14.27 -3.50 -9.36
N PHE A 44 12.93 -3.60 -9.43
CA PHE A 44 12.24 -4.88 -9.58
C PHE A 44 12.67 -5.67 -10.82
N GLN A 45 12.98 -4.98 -11.91
CA GLN A 45 13.46 -5.63 -13.14
C GLN A 45 14.88 -6.17 -13.00
N MET A 46 15.70 -5.56 -12.17
CA MET A 46 17.11 -5.90 -11.97
C MET A 46 17.32 -7.00 -10.91
N ILE A 47 16.46 -7.07 -9.89
CA ILE A 47 16.60 -8.03 -8.80
C ILE A 47 16.07 -9.40 -9.24
N PRO A 48 16.89 -10.47 -9.21
CA PRO A 48 16.45 -11.81 -9.59
C PRO A 48 15.38 -12.37 -8.66
N THR A 49 15.42 -11.99 -7.37
CA THR A 49 14.56 -12.55 -6.33
C THR A 49 14.30 -11.53 -5.23
N VAL A 50 13.05 -11.08 -5.06
CA VAL A 50 12.65 -10.19 -3.96
C VAL A 50 12.10 -11.04 -2.81
N GLN A 51 12.98 -11.78 -2.11
CA GLN A 51 12.58 -12.62 -0.98
C GLN A 51 12.61 -11.91 0.38
N ASN A 52 13.32 -10.79 0.47
CA ASN A 52 13.59 -10.14 1.77
C ASN A 52 12.48 -9.18 2.25
N VAL A 53 11.40 -9.04 1.50
CA VAL A 53 10.29 -8.12 1.86
C VAL A 53 9.14 -8.86 2.56
N GLY A 54 9.33 -10.17 2.88
CA GLY A 54 8.29 -11.00 3.51
C GLY A 54 7.16 -11.42 2.58
N VAL A 55 7.22 -11.05 1.30
CA VAL A 55 6.22 -11.41 0.28
C VAL A 55 6.96 -11.84 -0.99
N ASN A 56 6.57 -12.98 -1.56
CA ASN A 56 7.12 -13.43 -2.83
C ASN A 56 6.37 -12.75 -3.99
N LEU A 57 7.01 -11.78 -4.63
CA LEU A 57 6.45 -11.00 -5.73
C LEU A 57 6.98 -11.43 -7.11
N MET A 58 7.60 -12.60 -7.22
CA MET A 58 8.25 -13.04 -8.46
C MET A 58 7.29 -13.11 -9.65
N ASN A 59 6.07 -13.59 -9.44
CA ASN A 59 5.06 -13.71 -10.50
C ASN A 59 4.52 -12.34 -10.95
N MET A 60 4.80 -11.28 -10.19
CA MET A 60 4.32 -9.92 -10.45
C MET A 60 5.40 -8.98 -10.97
N LYS A 61 6.62 -9.47 -11.21
CA LYS A 61 7.80 -8.65 -11.55
C LYS A 61 7.57 -7.62 -12.66
N GLY A 62 6.87 -8.00 -13.72
CA GLY A 62 6.56 -7.10 -14.84
C GLY A 62 5.36 -6.19 -14.62
N LYS A 63 4.59 -6.40 -13.54
CA LYS A 63 3.34 -5.71 -13.24
C LYS A 63 3.50 -4.64 -12.16
N ILE A 64 4.55 -4.74 -11.35
CA ILE A 64 4.84 -3.81 -10.24
C ILE A 64 5.52 -2.55 -10.76
N GLU A 65 5.01 -1.40 -10.34
CA GLU A 65 5.63 -0.10 -10.60
C GLU A 65 6.43 0.39 -9.39
N SER A 66 5.91 0.20 -8.19
CA SER A 66 6.65 0.50 -6.97
C SER A 66 6.16 -0.32 -5.79
N LEU A 67 7.03 -0.51 -4.81
CA LEU A 67 6.71 -1.00 -3.48
C LEU A 67 7.24 -0.01 -2.46
N GLN A 68 6.39 0.36 -1.51
CA GLN A 68 6.76 1.10 -0.32
C GLN A 68 6.37 0.28 0.91
N LEU A 69 7.28 0.17 1.84
CA LEU A 69 7.08 -0.53 3.10
C LEU A 69 7.60 0.33 4.23
N VAL A 70 6.84 0.43 5.31
CA VAL A 70 7.29 0.99 6.58
C VAL A 70 6.89 0.06 7.71
N THR A 71 7.80 -0.17 8.63
CA THR A 71 7.57 -1.05 9.79
C THR A 71 8.22 -0.49 11.04
N THR A 72 7.58 -0.70 12.20
CA THR A 72 8.11 -0.33 13.50
C THR A 72 7.76 -1.37 14.56
N GLU A 73 8.64 -1.51 15.56
CA GLU A 73 8.42 -2.32 16.76
C GLU A 73 8.12 -1.45 18.00
N ARG A 74 8.16 -0.13 17.86
CA ARG A 74 7.88 0.79 18.97
C ARG A 74 6.39 0.92 19.23
N LYS A 75 5.95 0.61 20.43
CA LYS A 75 4.51 0.61 20.82
C LYS A 75 3.82 1.96 20.61
N ASP A 76 4.50 3.07 20.90
CA ASP A 76 3.99 4.42 20.70
C ASP A 76 3.77 4.72 19.20
N GLN A 77 4.72 4.33 18.36
CA GLN A 77 4.62 4.48 16.92
C GLN A 77 3.61 3.52 16.30
N ILE A 78 3.52 2.27 16.78
CA ILE A 78 2.50 1.30 16.33
C ILE A 78 1.11 1.91 16.44
N THR A 79 0.76 2.50 17.59
CA THR A 79 -0.56 3.11 17.81
C THR A 79 -0.82 4.25 16.82
N GLN A 80 0.16 5.11 16.59
CA GLN A 80 0.04 6.21 15.64
C GLN A 80 -0.04 5.71 14.20
N MET A 81 0.80 4.76 13.80
CA MET A 81 0.78 4.18 12.46
C MET A 81 -0.55 3.50 12.17
N LYS A 82 -1.09 2.71 13.08
CA LYS A 82 -2.42 2.08 12.92
C LYS A 82 -3.49 3.12 12.64
N LYS A 83 -3.51 4.22 13.38
CA LYS A 83 -4.46 5.31 13.16
C LYS A 83 -4.28 5.97 11.80
N ASP A 84 -3.06 6.36 11.45
CA ASP A 84 -2.76 7.11 10.24
C ASP A 84 -2.98 6.23 8.99
N PHE A 85 -2.51 4.98 9.00
CA PHE A 85 -2.67 4.07 7.86
C PHE A 85 -4.10 3.56 7.69
N SER A 86 -4.89 3.43 8.77
CA SER A 86 -6.32 3.13 8.64
C SER A 86 -7.08 4.24 7.91
N GLN A 87 -6.62 5.48 7.98
CA GLN A 87 -7.22 6.62 7.27
C GLN A 87 -6.88 6.63 5.76
N LEU A 88 -5.84 5.91 5.33
CA LEU A 88 -5.58 5.72 3.89
C LEU A 88 -6.64 4.87 3.21
N VAL A 89 -7.24 3.95 3.96
CA VAL A 89 -8.33 3.11 3.48
C VAL A 89 -9.58 3.95 3.44
N THR A 90 -9.89 4.49 2.27
CA THR A 90 -11.04 5.36 2.01
C THR A 90 -12.21 4.56 1.44
N THR A 91 -13.34 5.23 1.20
CA THR A 91 -14.54 4.62 0.58
C THR A 91 -14.30 4.05 -0.83
N ARG A 92 -13.22 4.44 -1.50
CA ARG A 92 -12.84 3.87 -2.82
C ARG A 92 -12.12 2.53 -2.72
N HIS A 93 -11.61 2.17 -1.53
CA HIS A 93 -10.92 0.91 -1.31
C HIS A 93 -11.91 -0.16 -0.87
N GLU A 94 -11.78 -1.34 -1.46
CA GLU A 94 -12.47 -2.54 -1.03
C GLU A 94 -11.52 -3.41 -0.21
N GLU A 95 -12.02 -3.99 0.87
CA GLU A 95 -11.30 -5.03 1.59
C GLU A 95 -11.38 -6.32 0.77
N LEU A 96 -10.23 -6.74 0.22
CA LEU A 96 -10.14 -7.94 -0.59
C LEU A 96 -10.08 -9.18 0.28
N MET A 97 -9.32 -9.11 1.37
CA MET A 97 -9.08 -10.24 2.24
C MET A 97 -8.63 -9.78 3.62
N ARG A 98 -8.97 -10.59 4.61
CA ARG A 98 -8.48 -10.48 5.98
C ARG A 98 -8.01 -11.84 6.44
N VAL A 99 -6.77 -11.92 6.86
CA VAL A 99 -6.19 -13.11 7.50
C VAL A 99 -5.97 -12.82 8.97
N LYS A 100 -6.32 -13.76 9.82
CA LYS A 100 -6.01 -13.73 11.25
C LYS A 100 -5.41 -15.06 11.66
N ASP A 101 -4.19 -15.03 12.14
CA ASP A 101 -3.48 -16.18 12.69
C ASP A 101 -2.86 -15.81 14.05
N GLY A 102 -3.41 -16.38 15.10
CA GLY A 102 -3.02 -16.04 16.48
C GLY A 102 -3.18 -14.54 16.75
N ASN A 103 -2.07 -13.87 17.06
CA ASN A 103 -2.00 -12.44 17.33
C ASN A 103 -1.67 -11.60 16.09
N THR A 104 -1.48 -12.25 14.94
CA THR A 104 -1.20 -11.55 13.67
C THR A 104 -2.48 -11.35 12.88
N ARG A 105 -2.65 -10.15 12.35
CA ARG A 105 -3.73 -9.79 11.43
C ARG A 105 -3.15 -9.14 10.20
N VAL A 106 -3.58 -9.61 9.03
CA VAL A 106 -3.23 -9.04 7.73
C VAL A 106 -4.50 -8.62 7.01
N ASN A 107 -4.58 -7.37 6.61
CA ASN A 107 -5.69 -6.84 5.84
C ASN A 107 -5.19 -6.38 4.47
N PHE A 108 -5.90 -6.73 3.43
CA PHE A 108 -5.62 -6.36 2.05
C PHE A 108 -6.73 -5.45 1.54
N TYR A 109 -6.36 -4.28 1.05
CA TYR A 109 -7.27 -3.29 0.49
C TYR A 109 -6.82 -2.88 -0.90
N SER A 110 -7.76 -2.63 -1.80
CA SER A 110 -7.47 -2.20 -3.15
C SER A 110 -8.51 -1.25 -3.71
N ASP A 111 -8.07 -0.34 -4.57
CA ASP A 111 -8.93 0.44 -5.46
C ASP A 111 -9.13 -0.34 -6.76
N ILE A 112 -10.28 -1.02 -6.89
CA ILE A 112 -10.61 -1.84 -8.04
C ILE A 112 -11.31 -1.00 -9.09
N LYS A 113 -10.75 -0.97 -10.30
CA LYS A 113 -11.35 -0.32 -11.48
C LYS A 113 -11.57 -1.34 -12.60
N GLY A 114 -12.77 -1.92 -12.64
CA GLY A 114 -13.07 -3.03 -13.54
C GLY A 114 -12.28 -4.29 -13.13
N ASP A 115 -11.53 -4.87 -14.07
CA ASP A 115 -10.70 -6.07 -13.82
C ASP A 115 -9.26 -5.72 -13.39
N LYS A 116 -8.96 -4.43 -13.24
CA LYS A 116 -7.61 -3.94 -12.96
C LYS A 116 -7.50 -3.37 -11.56
N ILE A 117 -6.41 -3.72 -10.92
CA ILE A 117 -5.99 -3.24 -9.62
C ILE A 117 -4.70 -2.47 -9.82
N ASN A 118 -4.74 -1.16 -9.53
CA ASN A 118 -3.56 -0.31 -9.67
C ASN A 118 -2.80 -0.13 -8.36
N GLU A 119 -3.44 -0.46 -7.25
CA GLU A 119 -2.94 -0.21 -5.91
C GLU A 119 -3.40 -1.31 -4.97
N LEU A 120 -2.46 -1.84 -4.19
CA LEU A 120 -2.72 -2.76 -3.10
C LEU A 120 -2.11 -2.20 -1.82
N ILE A 121 -2.93 -2.03 -0.81
CA ILE A 121 -2.53 -1.66 0.55
C ILE A 121 -2.60 -2.92 1.41
N MET A 122 -1.48 -3.28 2.04
CA MET A 122 -1.42 -4.36 3.01
C MET A 122 -1.07 -3.79 4.37
N LEU A 123 -1.91 -4.05 5.36
CA LEU A 123 -1.69 -3.66 6.74
C LEU A 123 -1.49 -4.91 7.58
N VAL A 124 -0.30 -5.05 8.13
CA VAL A 124 0.10 -6.20 8.97
C VAL A 124 0.24 -5.73 10.41
N GLU A 125 -0.58 -6.28 11.27
CA GLU A 125 -0.55 -6.07 12.71
C GLU A 125 -0.12 -7.36 13.39
N ALA A 126 1.01 -7.35 14.08
CA ALA A 126 1.47 -8.42 14.91
C ALA A 126 1.58 -7.94 16.37
N GLU A 127 1.93 -8.83 17.29
CA GLU A 127 2.01 -8.50 18.72
C GLU A 127 3.02 -7.40 19.02
N ASP A 128 4.17 -7.45 18.33
CA ASP A 128 5.32 -6.59 18.60
C ASP A 128 5.65 -5.64 17.47
N ASN A 129 4.94 -5.68 16.33
CA ASN A 129 5.22 -4.81 15.21
C ASN A 129 3.97 -4.44 14.42
N TYR A 130 4.10 -3.37 13.67
CA TYR A 130 3.12 -2.95 12.68
C TYR A 130 3.84 -2.64 11.37
N THR A 131 3.31 -3.16 10.27
CA THR A 131 3.85 -2.95 8.93
C THR A 131 2.76 -2.48 8.01
N ALA A 132 3.05 -1.42 7.26
CA ALA A 132 2.21 -0.96 6.15
C ALA A 132 2.99 -1.11 4.84
N ILE A 133 2.34 -1.69 3.84
CA ILE A 133 2.90 -1.92 2.51
C ILE A 133 1.95 -1.31 1.48
N LEU A 134 2.50 -0.53 0.56
CA LEU A 134 1.83 -0.02 -0.61
C LEU A 134 2.50 -0.58 -1.85
N LEU A 135 1.76 -1.33 -2.62
CA LEU A 135 2.18 -1.88 -3.90
C LEU A 135 1.41 -1.18 -5.02
N THR A 136 2.10 -0.58 -5.96
CA THR A 136 1.50 0.05 -7.13
C THR A 136 1.89 -0.68 -8.40
N GLY A 137 0.99 -0.71 -9.39
CA GLY A 137 1.25 -1.40 -10.64
C GLY A 137 0.00 -1.65 -11.45
N ASN A 138 -0.01 -2.76 -12.17
CA ASN A 138 -1.14 -3.21 -12.97
C ASN A 138 -1.39 -4.70 -12.71
N PHE A 139 -2.22 -4.97 -11.70
CA PHE A 139 -2.47 -6.31 -11.18
C PHE A 139 -3.85 -6.82 -11.60
N THR A 140 -4.05 -8.11 -11.45
CA THR A 140 -5.34 -8.78 -11.49
C THR A 140 -5.69 -9.34 -10.11
N LEU A 141 -6.95 -9.71 -9.88
CA LEU A 141 -7.37 -10.40 -8.65
C LEU A 141 -6.57 -11.70 -8.44
N LYS A 142 -6.27 -12.42 -9.53
CA LYS A 142 -5.45 -13.63 -9.45
C LYS A 142 -4.05 -13.35 -8.91
N ASP A 143 -3.42 -12.27 -9.34
CA ASP A 143 -2.09 -11.88 -8.84
C ASP A 143 -2.12 -11.63 -7.32
N ILE A 144 -3.22 -11.03 -6.83
CA ILE A 144 -3.40 -10.78 -5.39
C ILE A 144 -3.66 -12.08 -4.62
N GLN A 145 -4.42 -13.02 -5.18
CA GLN A 145 -4.64 -14.33 -4.58
C GLN A 145 -3.31 -15.07 -4.41
N ASP A 146 -2.45 -15.06 -5.42
CA ASP A 146 -1.12 -15.70 -5.37
C ASP A 146 -0.23 -15.12 -4.26
N ILE A 147 -0.40 -13.83 -3.89
CA ILE A 147 0.27 -13.22 -2.73
C ILE A 147 -0.36 -13.72 -1.42
N ALA A 148 -1.67 -13.75 -1.38
CA ALA A 148 -2.44 -14.07 -0.19
C ALA A 148 -2.23 -15.52 0.29
N GLU A 149 -2.02 -16.45 -0.63
CA GLU A 149 -1.75 -17.87 -0.32
C GLU A 149 -0.41 -18.10 0.41
N GLN A 150 0.41 -17.05 0.56
CA GLN A 150 1.71 -17.13 1.26
C GLN A 150 1.60 -16.86 2.77
N TYR A 151 0.42 -16.42 3.22
CA TYR A 151 0.12 -16.12 4.63
C TYR A 151 -0.87 -17.13 5.21
#